data_e8f827df970bb2c7b98606c1bc7e3d79
#
_entry.id   e8f827df970bb2c7b98606c1bc7e3d79
#
_cell.length_a   1.000
_cell.length_b   1.000
_cell.length_c   1.000
_cell.angle_alpha   90.00
_cell.angle_beta   90.00
_cell.angle_gamma   90.00
#
_symmetry.space_group_name_H-M   'P 1'
#
loop_
_entity.id
_entity.type
_entity.pdbx_description
1 polymer ?
#
loop_
_entity_poly.entity_id
_entity_poly.type
_entity_poly.pdbx_seq_one_letter_code
_entity_poly.pdbx_strand_id
1 'polypeptide(L)'
;MIHLEKLEQARHLVASSDLDVWLTFVRETTALCDPVLPLICDFGMTWQSAFIVAKSGMTFAVVGNYDADAIRQLGGWNQVVPYVHSIQDRLIAVLELTIPTSVTKPRIGINTSESDDKADGITLGMFHLLTSMLEGTRFEGCLVSASNVVIPLRAQKTEAELDAIEDAIQVTEGIFDWLTSTYVQIGMSEYQIYSGIQSLIDERGYSYGWERAGNPIVNCGPDSQAGHGLPSNQITLNQGHILHIDLGIATRKYSSDIQRCWYVGKSVPNHIQHAMAAVVSAIDAAAAVLRPGIQGWMVDAAARDAITAAGYPEYMHAVGHQVGRFAHDGGTLLGPQWDRYGNAPDGVVQPREVYTLELGVEIPDAGVVSIEEMVVITADGCEFLTQRQTEMWLLAR
;
A
#
# COMPACT_ATOMS: atom_id res chain seq x y z
N MET A 1 2.44 13.02 15.11
CA MET A 1 1.74 11.70 15.06
C MET A 1 1.01 11.63 13.73
N ILE A 2 1.20 10.55 13.00
CA ILE A 2 0.73 10.38 11.61
C ILE A 2 -0.78 10.68 11.46
N HIS A 3 -1.63 10.13 12.33
CA HIS A 3 -3.08 10.33 12.24
C HIS A 3 -3.52 11.82 12.37
N LEU A 4 -2.76 12.68 13.07
CA LEU A 4 -3.06 14.10 13.15
C LEU A 4 -2.78 14.82 11.83
N GLU A 5 -1.67 14.48 11.17
CA GLU A 5 -1.33 15.01 9.84
C GLU A 5 -2.36 14.55 8.80
N LYS A 6 -2.74 13.26 8.85
CA LYS A 6 -3.77 12.69 7.97
C LYS A 6 -5.16 13.31 8.21
N LEU A 7 -5.53 13.56 9.46
CA LEU A 7 -6.80 14.23 9.76
C LEU A 7 -6.81 15.67 9.25
N GLU A 8 -5.68 16.37 9.32
CA GLU A 8 -5.56 17.71 8.73
C GLU A 8 -5.63 17.67 7.20
N GLN A 9 -4.96 16.70 6.56
CA GLN A 9 -5.07 16.47 5.12
C GLN A 9 -6.53 16.15 4.72
N ALA A 10 -7.22 15.32 5.51
CA ALA A 10 -8.63 15.00 5.28
C ALA A 10 -9.53 16.24 5.31
N ARG A 11 -9.28 17.19 6.24
CA ARG A 11 -10.00 18.47 6.27
C ARG A 11 -9.88 19.24 4.95
N HIS A 12 -8.67 19.33 4.41
CA HIS A 12 -8.42 20.01 3.13
C HIS A 12 -9.08 19.31 1.95
N LEU A 13 -9.01 17.97 1.92
CA LEU A 13 -9.63 17.17 0.86
C LEU A 13 -11.16 17.30 0.87
N VAL A 14 -11.79 17.20 2.04
CA VAL A 14 -13.25 17.37 2.18
C VAL A 14 -13.67 18.79 1.83
N ALA A 15 -12.94 19.81 2.28
CA ALA A 15 -13.24 21.20 1.98
C ALA A 15 -13.22 21.51 0.47
N SER A 16 -12.32 20.86 -0.28
CA SER A 16 -12.18 21.02 -1.73
C SER A 16 -13.09 20.08 -2.54
N SER A 17 -13.72 19.08 -1.90
CA SER A 17 -14.60 18.12 -2.55
C SER A 17 -16.04 18.66 -2.73
N ASP A 18 -16.88 17.87 -3.38
CA ASP A 18 -18.33 18.12 -3.50
C ASP A 18 -19.15 17.54 -2.34
N LEU A 19 -18.49 16.93 -1.32
CA LEU A 19 -19.12 16.41 -0.13
C LEU A 19 -19.44 17.54 0.87
N ASP A 20 -20.54 17.44 1.59
CA ASP A 20 -20.83 18.30 2.74
C ASP A 20 -20.16 17.76 4.00
N VAL A 21 -20.08 16.44 4.13
CA VAL A 21 -19.33 15.72 5.15
C VAL A 21 -18.76 14.43 4.58
N TRP A 22 -17.62 13.99 5.13
CA TRP A 22 -17.12 12.63 5.02
C TRP A 22 -17.33 11.90 6.34
N LEU A 23 -17.92 10.71 6.27
CA LEU A 23 -18.33 9.89 7.41
C LEU A 23 -17.71 8.50 7.32
N THR A 24 -16.84 8.15 8.25
CA THR A 24 -16.36 6.78 8.47
C THR A 24 -17.20 6.15 9.59
N PHE A 25 -17.97 5.10 9.26
CA PHE A 25 -18.92 4.44 10.18
C PHE A 25 -18.54 2.99 10.44
N VAL A 26 -18.12 2.67 11.66
CA VAL A 26 -17.47 1.42 12.04
C VAL A 26 -18.03 0.81 13.32
N ARG A 27 -17.73 -0.47 13.56
CA ARG A 27 -17.86 -1.19 14.83
C ARG A 27 -16.88 -2.36 14.86
N GLU A 28 -16.52 -2.87 16.07
CA GLU A 28 -15.68 -4.08 16.26
C GLU A 28 -14.45 -4.10 15.34
N THR A 29 -13.71 -3.00 15.31
CA THR A 29 -12.62 -2.78 14.35
C THR A 29 -11.43 -3.75 14.51
N THR A 30 -11.37 -4.48 15.63
CA THR A 30 -10.39 -5.56 15.83
C THR A 30 -10.67 -6.75 14.93
N ALA A 31 -11.95 -7.06 14.68
CA ALA A 31 -12.36 -8.18 13.85
C ALA A 31 -12.43 -7.81 12.36
N LEU A 32 -12.92 -6.61 12.06
CA LEU A 32 -13.09 -6.11 10.69
C LEU A 32 -12.89 -4.60 10.67
N CYS A 33 -11.67 -4.17 10.37
CA CYS A 33 -11.30 -2.77 10.34
C CYS A 33 -11.58 -2.16 8.96
N ASP A 34 -12.26 -1.01 8.93
CA ASP A 34 -12.29 -0.14 7.76
C ASP A 34 -10.84 0.29 7.44
N PRO A 35 -10.32 0.06 6.22
CA PRO A 35 -8.92 0.36 5.87
C PRO A 35 -8.54 1.84 6.05
N VAL A 36 -9.53 2.72 6.05
CA VAL A 36 -9.33 4.18 6.15
C VAL A 36 -9.24 4.65 7.60
N LEU A 37 -9.97 4.00 8.52
CA LEU A 37 -10.01 4.43 9.92
C LEU A 37 -8.62 4.62 10.54
N PRO A 38 -7.66 3.69 10.37
CA PRO A 38 -6.34 3.83 10.97
C PRO A 38 -5.51 5.03 10.46
N LEU A 39 -5.92 5.67 9.36
CA LEU A 39 -5.29 6.91 8.89
C LEU A 39 -5.66 8.10 9.77
N ILE A 40 -6.92 8.16 10.23
CA ILE A 40 -7.48 9.31 10.96
C ILE A 40 -7.70 9.04 12.45
N CYS A 41 -7.72 7.77 12.86
CA CYS A 41 -7.92 7.34 14.25
C CYS A 41 -7.15 6.04 14.49
N ASP A 42 -6.01 6.12 15.15
CA ASP A 42 -5.17 4.96 15.46
C ASP A 42 -5.57 4.29 16.79
N PHE A 43 -6.88 4.05 16.94
CA PHE A 43 -7.48 3.38 18.09
C PHE A 43 -8.64 2.48 17.67
N GLY A 44 -8.71 1.28 18.25
CA GLY A 44 -9.77 0.31 17.93
C GLY A 44 -11.10 0.68 18.58
N MET A 45 -12.21 0.50 17.83
CA MET A 45 -13.57 0.75 18.30
C MET A 45 -14.31 -0.58 18.55
N THR A 46 -14.96 -0.69 19.69
CA THR A 46 -15.85 -1.83 20.01
C THR A 46 -17.27 -1.56 19.53
N TRP A 47 -17.83 -0.41 19.91
CA TRP A 47 -19.21 -0.07 19.56
C TRP A 47 -19.28 0.70 18.24
N GLN A 48 -20.52 0.83 17.74
CA GLN A 48 -20.78 1.70 16.59
C GLN A 48 -20.17 3.07 16.81
N SER A 49 -19.36 3.52 15.88
CA SER A 49 -18.66 4.79 15.96
C SER A 49 -18.71 5.52 14.62
N ALA A 50 -18.88 6.83 14.67
CA ALA A 50 -18.96 7.70 13.50
C ALA A 50 -17.90 8.78 13.60
N PHE A 51 -16.96 8.78 12.66
CA PHE A 51 -15.92 9.78 12.52
C PHE A 51 -16.29 10.70 11.36
N ILE A 52 -16.47 11.97 11.63
CA ILE A 52 -17.04 12.93 10.67
C ILE A 52 -16.06 14.06 10.45
N VAL A 53 -15.73 14.32 9.18
CA VAL A 53 -15.00 15.50 8.72
C VAL A 53 -15.97 16.33 7.89
N ALA A 54 -16.30 17.53 8.38
CA ALA A 54 -17.24 18.42 7.71
C ALA A 54 -16.54 19.32 6.68
N LYS A 55 -17.24 19.78 5.66
CA LYS A 55 -16.75 20.74 4.66
C LYS A 55 -16.23 22.04 5.27
N SER A 56 -16.74 22.41 6.44
CA SER A 56 -16.27 23.56 7.23
C SER A 56 -14.90 23.36 7.90
N GLY A 57 -14.32 22.15 7.82
CA GLY A 57 -13.10 21.75 8.51
C GLY A 57 -13.33 21.27 9.96
N MET A 58 -14.55 21.35 10.48
CA MET A 58 -14.86 20.78 11.79
C MET A 58 -14.83 19.24 11.75
N THR A 59 -14.34 18.65 12.85
CA THR A 59 -14.23 17.19 12.99
C THR A 59 -14.93 16.70 14.24
N PHE A 60 -15.65 15.59 14.12
CA PHE A 60 -16.42 14.99 15.20
C PHE A 60 -16.15 13.50 15.30
N ALA A 61 -16.03 13.00 16.52
CA ALA A 61 -16.02 11.57 16.82
C ALA A 61 -17.24 11.25 17.69
N VAL A 62 -18.25 10.57 17.13
CA VAL A 62 -19.43 10.09 17.88
C VAL A 62 -19.13 8.64 18.25
N VAL A 63 -18.90 8.36 19.55
CA VAL A 63 -18.36 7.09 20.02
C VAL A 63 -19.08 6.62 21.28
N GLY A 64 -18.97 5.32 21.59
CA GLY A 64 -19.45 4.78 22.88
C GLY A 64 -18.81 5.52 24.05
N ASN A 65 -19.53 5.67 25.15
CA ASN A 65 -19.07 6.43 26.32
C ASN A 65 -17.73 5.90 26.91
N TYR A 66 -17.46 4.60 26.78
CA TYR A 66 -16.21 3.99 27.27
C TYR A 66 -14.98 4.32 26.39
N ASP A 67 -15.20 4.59 25.10
CA ASP A 67 -14.12 4.93 24.16
C ASP A 67 -13.80 6.43 24.14
N ALA A 68 -14.72 7.27 24.66
CA ALA A 68 -14.66 8.73 24.50
C ALA A 68 -13.40 9.36 25.08
N ASP A 69 -12.93 8.90 26.23
CA ASP A 69 -11.73 9.48 26.88
C ASP A 69 -10.44 9.08 26.12
N ALA A 70 -10.36 7.86 25.59
CA ALA A 70 -9.27 7.45 24.74
C ALA A 70 -9.19 8.30 23.46
N ILE A 71 -10.33 8.56 22.81
CA ILE A 71 -10.38 9.41 21.61
C ILE A 71 -10.03 10.87 21.92
N ARG A 72 -10.42 11.42 23.08
CA ARG A 72 -9.99 12.75 23.51
C ARG A 72 -8.48 12.83 23.72
N GLN A 73 -7.88 11.80 24.33
CA GLN A 73 -6.44 11.71 24.56
C GLN A 73 -5.66 11.55 23.25
N LEU A 74 -6.20 10.78 22.29
CA LEU A 74 -5.61 10.62 20.95
C LEU A 74 -5.51 11.97 20.22
N GLY A 75 -6.51 12.85 20.40
CA GLY A 75 -6.54 14.21 19.85
C GLY A 75 -6.98 14.29 18.39
N GLY A 76 -6.94 15.51 17.84
CA GLY A 76 -7.30 15.79 16.44
C GLY A 76 -8.80 16.06 16.19
N TRP A 77 -9.69 15.64 17.07
CA TRP A 77 -11.13 15.82 16.97
C TRP A 77 -11.58 17.11 17.66
N ASN A 78 -12.26 18.00 16.96
CA ASN A 78 -12.80 19.23 17.57
C ASN A 78 -13.84 18.93 18.64
N GLN A 79 -14.66 17.89 18.43
CA GLN A 79 -15.62 17.42 19.43
C GLN A 79 -15.67 15.90 19.47
N VAL A 80 -15.63 15.34 20.68
CA VAL A 80 -15.91 13.92 20.96
C VAL A 80 -17.26 13.85 21.64
N VAL A 81 -18.21 13.23 20.98
CA VAL A 81 -19.63 13.15 21.38
C VAL A 81 -19.93 11.73 21.87
N PRO A 82 -19.97 11.50 23.20
CA PRO A 82 -20.26 10.17 23.73
C PRO A 82 -21.75 9.83 23.65
N TYR A 83 -22.06 8.54 23.51
CA TYR A 83 -23.40 8.00 23.65
C TYR A 83 -23.42 6.77 24.58
N VAL A 84 -24.61 6.43 25.14
CA VAL A 84 -24.80 5.28 26.03
C VAL A 84 -25.72 4.21 25.42
N HIS A 85 -26.91 4.58 24.95
CA HIS A 85 -27.92 3.62 24.47
C HIS A 85 -27.94 3.47 22.96
N SER A 86 -27.86 4.57 22.22
CA SER A 86 -27.92 4.59 20.76
C SER A 86 -27.05 5.72 20.21
N ILE A 87 -26.35 5.44 19.11
CA ILE A 87 -25.57 6.44 18.37
C ILE A 87 -26.47 7.35 17.53
N GLN A 88 -27.67 6.88 17.13
CA GLN A 88 -28.53 7.51 16.12
C GLN A 88 -28.80 8.99 16.39
N ASP A 89 -29.33 9.31 17.58
CA ASP A 89 -29.69 10.70 17.91
C ASP A 89 -28.47 11.65 17.91
N ARG A 90 -27.30 11.13 18.36
CA ARG A 90 -26.05 11.88 18.38
C ARG A 90 -25.48 12.09 16.99
N LEU A 91 -25.56 11.06 16.14
CA LEU A 91 -25.13 11.14 14.75
C LEU A 91 -25.99 12.16 13.98
N ILE A 92 -27.32 12.07 14.09
CA ILE A 92 -28.24 13.01 13.44
C ILE A 92 -27.97 14.45 13.93
N ALA A 93 -27.81 14.66 15.25
CA ALA A 93 -27.53 15.98 15.79
C ALA A 93 -26.21 16.58 15.26
N VAL A 94 -25.18 15.76 15.08
CA VAL A 94 -23.90 16.19 14.49
C VAL A 94 -24.08 16.52 13.00
N LEU A 95 -24.82 15.72 12.24
CA LEU A 95 -25.11 16.00 10.83
C LEU A 95 -25.91 17.30 10.68
N GLU A 96 -26.91 17.53 11.54
CA GLU A 96 -27.68 18.81 11.57
C GLU A 96 -26.81 20.01 11.91
N LEU A 97 -25.84 19.85 12.81
CA LEU A 97 -24.88 20.90 13.18
C LEU A 97 -23.92 21.24 12.04
N THR A 98 -23.51 20.25 11.27
CA THR A 98 -22.41 20.37 10.28
C THR A 98 -22.90 20.74 8.89
N ILE A 99 -24.13 20.34 8.52
CA ILE A 99 -24.70 20.57 7.20
C ILE A 99 -25.78 21.67 7.29
N PRO A 100 -25.58 22.85 6.68
CA PRO A 100 -26.55 23.94 6.73
C PRO A 100 -27.93 23.51 6.23
N THR A 101 -29.00 24.06 6.84
CA THR A 101 -30.39 23.77 6.42
C THR A 101 -30.70 24.30 5.01
N SER A 102 -29.91 25.23 4.50
CA SER A 102 -29.99 25.72 3.12
C SER A 102 -29.56 24.67 2.07
N VAL A 103 -28.80 23.63 2.48
CA VAL A 103 -28.45 22.50 1.61
C VAL A 103 -29.62 21.53 1.56
N THR A 104 -30.37 21.57 0.48
CA THR A 104 -31.61 20.77 0.31
C THR A 104 -31.36 19.33 -0.06
N LYS A 105 -30.19 19.01 -0.63
CA LYS A 105 -29.77 17.65 -1.00
C LYS A 105 -28.32 17.43 -0.54
N PRO A 106 -28.12 17.10 0.75
CA PRO A 106 -26.79 16.85 1.31
C PRO A 106 -26.05 15.72 0.59
N ARG A 107 -24.72 15.79 0.56
CA ARG A 107 -23.84 14.75 0.08
C ARG A 107 -22.99 14.25 1.25
N ILE A 108 -23.39 13.11 1.82
CA ILE A 108 -22.70 12.46 2.93
C ILE A 108 -21.82 11.35 2.35
N GLY A 109 -20.53 11.62 2.24
CA GLY A 109 -19.56 10.66 1.71
C GLY A 109 -19.30 9.53 2.71
N ILE A 110 -19.40 8.29 2.27
CA ILE A 110 -19.06 7.08 3.04
C ILE A 110 -18.00 6.26 2.29
N ASN A 111 -17.28 5.40 3.01
CA ASN A 111 -16.19 4.60 2.46
C ASN A 111 -16.74 3.44 1.62
N THR A 112 -17.11 3.72 0.38
CA THR A 112 -17.51 2.75 -0.64
C THR A 112 -16.79 3.03 -1.93
N SER A 113 -16.31 1.96 -2.60
CA SER A 113 -15.67 2.03 -3.90
C SER A 113 -15.93 0.75 -4.68
N GLU A 114 -16.16 0.86 -6.00
CA GLU A 114 -16.25 -0.31 -6.91
C GLU A 114 -14.88 -0.72 -7.48
N SER A 115 -13.88 0.16 -7.37
CA SER A 115 -12.58 -0.01 -8.05
C SER A 115 -11.38 -0.03 -7.10
N ASP A 116 -11.53 0.32 -5.82
CA ASP A 116 -10.44 0.39 -4.86
C ASP A 116 -10.88 -0.22 -3.52
N ASP A 117 -10.36 -1.39 -3.18
CA ASP A 117 -10.68 -2.14 -1.97
C ASP A 117 -10.22 -1.42 -0.69
N LYS A 118 -9.24 -0.52 -0.77
CA LYS A 118 -8.77 0.28 0.36
C LYS A 118 -9.64 1.52 0.61
N ALA A 119 -10.54 1.85 -0.34
CA ALA A 119 -11.56 2.89 -0.21
C ALA A 119 -12.96 2.32 0.05
N ASP A 120 -13.13 0.98 0.08
CA ASP A 120 -14.39 0.25 0.28
C ASP A 120 -14.44 -0.35 1.69
N GLY A 121 -14.54 0.50 2.71
CA GLY A 121 -14.40 0.08 4.11
C GLY A 121 -15.71 -0.23 4.84
N ILE A 122 -16.85 0.31 4.39
CA ILE A 122 -18.13 0.05 5.05
C ILE A 122 -18.70 -1.31 4.66
N THR A 123 -18.99 -2.17 5.64
CA THR A 123 -19.67 -3.44 5.33
C THR A 123 -21.12 -3.23 4.95
N LEU A 124 -21.69 -4.14 4.15
CA LEU A 124 -23.09 -4.08 3.75
C LEU A 124 -24.03 -3.96 4.97
N GLY A 125 -23.76 -4.70 6.04
CA GLY A 125 -24.56 -4.62 7.27
C GLY A 125 -24.48 -3.27 7.96
N MET A 126 -23.30 -2.64 7.96
CA MET A 126 -23.12 -1.28 8.50
C MET A 126 -23.78 -0.23 7.61
N PHE A 127 -23.73 -0.41 6.29
CA PHE A 127 -24.45 0.44 5.34
C PHE A 127 -25.94 0.42 5.56
N HIS A 128 -26.56 -0.77 5.68
CA HIS A 128 -27.99 -0.89 5.98
C HIS A 128 -28.37 -0.28 7.33
N LEU A 129 -27.53 -0.50 8.35
CA LEU A 129 -27.76 0.10 9.67
C LEU A 129 -27.72 1.63 9.61
N LEU A 130 -26.72 2.20 8.95
CA LEU A 130 -26.61 3.65 8.76
C LEU A 130 -27.79 4.21 7.97
N THR A 131 -28.19 3.55 6.87
CA THR A 131 -29.35 3.92 6.07
C THR A 131 -30.61 3.96 6.92
N SER A 132 -30.87 2.91 7.71
CA SER A 132 -32.04 2.84 8.60
C SER A 132 -32.04 3.95 9.67
N MET A 133 -30.87 4.33 10.19
CA MET A 133 -30.75 5.45 11.14
C MET A 133 -31.13 6.80 10.53
N LEU A 134 -30.99 6.95 9.21
CA LEU A 134 -31.26 8.20 8.50
C LEU A 134 -32.70 8.26 7.91
N GLU A 135 -33.44 7.16 7.93
CA GLU A 135 -34.85 7.10 7.47
C GLU A 135 -35.72 8.15 8.19
N GLY A 136 -36.60 8.83 7.45
CA GLY A 136 -37.45 9.88 7.98
C GLY A 136 -36.75 11.18 8.35
N THR A 137 -35.44 11.28 8.14
CA THR A 137 -34.69 12.54 8.31
C THR A 137 -34.44 13.21 6.96
N ARG A 138 -33.95 14.46 6.96
CA ARG A 138 -33.55 15.15 5.73
C ARG A 138 -32.29 14.54 5.10
N PHE A 139 -31.67 13.57 5.75
CA PHE A 139 -30.46 12.87 5.28
C PHE A 139 -30.77 11.54 4.59
N GLU A 140 -32.05 11.14 4.54
CA GLU A 140 -32.49 9.94 3.83
C GLU A 140 -32.09 10.01 2.35
N GLY A 141 -31.43 8.96 1.85
CA GLY A 141 -30.96 8.89 0.45
C GLY A 141 -29.81 9.83 0.10
N CYS A 142 -29.12 10.40 1.10
CA CYS A 142 -28.01 11.35 0.90
C CYS A 142 -26.62 10.73 0.97
N LEU A 143 -26.52 9.40 1.18
CA LEU A 143 -25.23 8.68 1.19
C LEU A 143 -24.67 8.55 -0.22
N VAL A 144 -23.39 8.87 -0.38
CA VAL A 144 -22.63 8.78 -1.65
C VAL A 144 -21.23 8.22 -1.38
N SER A 145 -20.54 7.75 -2.41
CA SER A 145 -19.13 7.33 -2.27
C SER A 145 -18.23 8.52 -1.91
N ALA A 146 -17.28 8.27 -1.01
CA ALA A 146 -16.21 9.20 -0.64
C ALA A 146 -14.87 8.86 -1.31
N SER A 147 -14.84 8.00 -2.33
CA SER A 147 -13.60 7.55 -2.99
C SER A 147 -12.74 8.72 -3.47
N ASN A 148 -13.36 9.83 -3.93
CA ASN A 148 -12.66 11.06 -4.33
C ASN A 148 -11.95 11.81 -3.18
N VAL A 149 -12.23 11.47 -1.92
CA VAL A 149 -11.53 11.97 -0.73
C VAL A 149 -10.58 10.90 -0.18
N VAL A 150 -11.05 9.66 -0.11
CA VAL A 150 -10.33 8.55 0.53
C VAL A 150 -9.11 8.13 -0.26
N ILE A 151 -9.23 8.00 -1.59
CA ILE A 151 -8.10 7.59 -2.45
C ILE A 151 -6.94 8.60 -2.35
N PRO A 152 -7.14 9.92 -2.57
CA PRO A 152 -6.06 10.89 -2.39
C PRO A 152 -5.54 10.96 -0.95
N LEU A 153 -6.41 10.81 0.05
CA LEU A 153 -5.99 10.80 1.45
C LEU A 153 -4.99 9.66 1.72
N ARG A 154 -5.23 8.49 1.17
CA ARG A 154 -4.35 7.33 1.31
C ARG A 154 -3.09 7.47 0.46
N ALA A 155 -3.26 7.85 -0.81
CA ALA A 155 -2.21 7.86 -1.82
C ALA A 155 -1.11 8.89 -1.51
N GLN A 156 -1.46 10.14 -1.19
CA GLN A 156 -0.52 11.22 -0.93
C GLN A 156 0.02 11.14 0.51
N LYS A 157 1.28 10.81 0.65
CA LYS A 157 1.93 10.59 1.96
C LYS A 157 2.28 11.92 2.64
N THR A 158 2.11 11.98 3.96
CA THR A 158 2.67 13.06 4.79
C THR A 158 4.16 12.83 5.03
N GLU A 159 4.88 13.81 5.62
CA GLU A 159 6.30 13.63 5.95
C GLU A 159 6.49 12.45 6.92
N ALA A 160 5.64 12.36 7.95
CA ALA A 160 5.75 11.29 8.94
C ALA A 160 5.42 9.89 8.36
N GLU A 161 4.62 9.82 7.28
CA GLU A 161 4.39 8.57 6.54
C GLU A 161 5.62 8.20 5.69
N LEU A 162 6.24 9.17 5.01
CA LEU A 162 7.48 8.95 4.25
C LEU A 162 8.61 8.48 5.18
N ASP A 163 8.83 9.15 6.31
CA ASP A 163 9.80 8.70 7.33
C ASP A 163 9.54 7.25 7.78
N ALA A 164 8.26 6.84 7.88
CA ALA A 164 7.92 5.47 8.29
C ALA A 164 8.22 4.44 7.20
N ILE A 165 8.00 4.81 5.93
CA ILE A 165 8.33 3.98 4.77
C ILE A 165 9.85 3.86 4.62
N GLU A 166 10.60 4.95 4.77
CA GLU A 166 12.06 4.94 4.73
C GLU A 166 12.67 4.06 5.83
N ASP A 167 12.13 4.12 7.06
CA ASP A 167 12.53 3.21 8.14
C ASP A 167 12.28 1.74 7.76
N ALA A 168 11.16 1.43 7.10
CA ALA A 168 10.85 0.07 6.65
C ALA A 168 11.81 -0.40 5.55
N ILE A 169 12.16 0.48 4.59
CA ILE A 169 13.15 0.22 3.55
C ILE A 169 14.51 -0.10 4.17
N GLN A 170 14.99 0.73 5.09
CA GLN A 170 16.29 0.53 5.76
C GLN A 170 16.37 -0.81 6.50
N VAL A 171 15.27 -1.22 7.16
CA VAL A 171 15.21 -2.53 7.83
C VAL A 171 15.29 -3.66 6.80
N THR A 172 14.55 -3.56 5.70
CA THR A 172 14.54 -4.57 4.63
C THR A 172 15.91 -4.71 3.97
N GLU A 173 16.56 -3.61 3.62
CA GLU A 173 17.93 -3.59 3.07
C GLU A 173 18.93 -4.19 4.05
N GLY A 174 18.81 -3.88 5.35
CA GLY A 174 19.63 -4.49 6.39
C GLY A 174 19.42 -6.00 6.55
N ILE A 175 18.24 -6.53 6.22
CA ILE A 175 17.99 -7.98 6.18
C ILE A 175 18.67 -8.61 4.96
N PHE A 176 18.63 -7.99 3.78
CA PHE A 176 19.36 -8.45 2.60
C PHE A 176 20.88 -8.50 2.84
N ASP A 177 21.43 -7.50 3.49
CA ASP A 177 22.85 -7.46 3.86
C ASP A 177 23.23 -8.60 4.83
N TRP A 178 22.43 -8.80 5.87
CA TRP A 178 22.62 -9.92 6.82
C TRP A 178 22.51 -11.26 6.10
N LEU A 179 21.52 -11.43 5.27
CA LEU A 179 21.26 -12.68 4.54
C LEU A 179 22.49 -13.10 3.74
N THR A 180 23.00 -12.20 2.91
CA THR A 180 24.08 -12.49 1.97
C THR A 180 25.47 -12.46 2.60
N SER A 181 25.68 -11.64 3.62
CA SER A 181 26.95 -11.58 4.34
C SER A 181 27.14 -12.69 5.39
N THR A 182 26.05 -13.21 5.96
CA THR A 182 26.12 -14.05 7.17
C THR A 182 25.41 -15.39 7.04
N TYR A 183 24.23 -15.43 6.41
CA TYR A 183 23.30 -16.56 6.57
C TYR A 183 23.28 -17.52 5.38
N VAL A 184 23.02 -17.01 4.16
CA VAL A 184 22.77 -17.87 3.00
C VAL A 184 24.01 -18.63 2.55
N GLN A 185 23.82 -19.90 2.21
CA GLN A 185 24.89 -20.80 1.72
C GLN A 185 24.38 -21.64 0.55
N ILE A 186 25.28 -22.03 -0.35
CA ILE A 186 25.00 -22.98 -1.43
C ILE A 186 24.51 -24.31 -0.83
N GLY A 187 23.46 -24.88 -1.41
CA GLY A 187 22.80 -26.08 -0.94
C GLY A 187 21.62 -25.85 0.00
N MET A 188 21.42 -24.63 0.50
CA MET A 188 20.20 -24.30 1.26
C MET A 188 18.97 -24.37 0.35
N SER A 189 17.87 -24.88 0.90
CA SER A 189 16.57 -24.86 0.21
C SER A 189 15.90 -23.49 0.34
N GLU A 190 14.94 -23.22 -0.54
CA GLU A 190 14.07 -22.03 -0.43
C GLU A 190 13.45 -21.93 0.97
N TYR A 191 12.94 -23.03 1.52
CA TYR A 191 12.33 -23.05 2.84
C TYR A 191 13.33 -22.72 3.97
N GLN A 192 14.59 -23.17 3.85
CA GLN A 192 15.62 -22.83 4.84
C GLN A 192 15.95 -21.33 4.81
N ILE A 193 16.05 -20.74 3.63
CA ILE A 193 16.30 -19.30 3.47
C ILE A 193 15.10 -18.50 3.99
N TYR A 194 13.90 -18.85 3.54
CA TYR A 194 12.63 -18.27 4.01
C TYR A 194 12.52 -18.31 5.55
N SER A 195 12.71 -19.49 6.15
CA SER A 195 12.58 -19.65 7.60
C SER A 195 13.63 -18.86 8.38
N GLY A 196 14.84 -18.73 7.83
CA GLY A 196 15.90 -17.93 8.44
C GLY A 196 15.57 -16.44 8.45
N ILE A 197 15.04 -15.93 7.35
CA ILE A 197 14.58 -14.52 7.28
C ILE A 197 13.43 -14.30 8.27
N GLN A 198 12.45 -15.19 8.31
CA GLN A 198 11.33 -15.08 9.26
C GLN A 198 11.80 -15.15 10.73
N SER A 199 12.75 -16.02 11.03
CA SER A 199 13.31 -16.09 12.39
C SER A 199 13.98 -14.78 12.78
N LEU A 200 14.72 -14.15 11.88
CA LEU A 200 15.35 -12.86 12.12
C LEU A 200 14.31 -11.74 12.34
N ILE A 201 13.26 -11.71 11.52
CA ILE A 201 12.15 -10.75 11.65
C ILE A 201 11.49 -10.91 13.02
N ASP A 202 11.12 -12.14 13.40
CA ASP A 202 10.46 -12.47 14.66
C ASP A 202 11.38 -12.15 15.88
N GLU A 203 12.67 -12.51 15.83
CA GLU A 203 13.66 -12.24 16.89
C GLU A 203 13.88 -10.74 17.13
N ARG A 204 13.83 -9.93 16.08
CA ARG A 204 13.98 -8.48 16.17
C ARG A 204 12.68 -7.74 16.45
N GLY A 205 11.54 -8.45 16.46
CA GLY A 205 10.22 -7.88 16.72
C GLY A 205 9.72 -6.97 15.59
N TYR A 206 10.18 -7.19 14.35
CA TYR A 206 9.67 -6.47 13.19
C TYR A 206 8.30 -7.01 12.76
N SER A 207 7.52 -6.18 12.09
CA SER A 207 6.27 -6.60 11.45
C SER A 207 6.49 -6.91 9.97
N TYR A 208 5.73 -7.85 9.43
CA TYR A 208 5.75 -8.20 8.01
C TYR A 208 5.02 -7.16 7.17
N GLY A 209 5.49 -6.86 5.97
CA GLY A 209 4.86 -5.93 5.03
C GLY A 209 3.53 -6.46 4.48
N TRP A 210 3.40 -7.80 4.37
CA TRP A 210 2.18 -8.52 4.03
C TRP A 210 2.07 -9.79 4.85
N GLU A 211 1.17 -10.70 4.50
CA GLU A 211 0.93 -11.93 5.26
C GLU A 211 2.20 -12.76 5.44
N ARG A 212 2.49 -13.14 6.69
CA ARG A 212 3.67 -13.91 7.07
C ARG A 212 3.91 -15.15 6.21
N ALA A 213 2.84 -15.87 5.81
CA ALA A 213 2.98 -17.08 5.03
C ALA A 213 3.57 -16.86 3.62
N GLY A 214 3.36 -15.68 3.04
CA GLY A 214 3.88 -15.28 1.73
C GLY A 214 5.07 -14.33 1.78
N ASN A 215 5.63 -14.05 2.96
CA ASN A 215 6.72 -13.09 3.14
C ASN A 215 7.89 -13.72 3.91
N PRO A 216 9.09 -13.78 3.32
CA PRO A 216 9.47 -13.39 1.95
C PRO A 216 9.04 -14.40 0.87
N ILE A 217 9.05 -13.97 -0.40
CA ILE A 217 9.13 -14.89 -1.55
C ILE A 217 10.60 -15.21 -1.77
N VAL A 218 10.92 -16.49 -1.96
CA VAL A 218 12.30 -16.96 -2.16
C VAL A 218 12.34 -17.89 -3.36
N ASN A 219 13.14 -17.55 -4.36
CA ASN A 219 13.38 -18.38 -5.54
C ASN A 219 14.87 -18.76 -5.64
N CYS A 220 15.15 -20.05 -5.80
CA CYS A 220 16.50 -20.62 -5.81
C CYS A 220 16.80 -21.31 -7.16
N GLY A 221 16.93 -20.51 -8.23
CA GLY A 221 17.26 -21.04 -9.56
C GLY A 221 16.05 -21.42 -10.42
N PRO A 222 16.26 -22.21 -11.50
CA PRO A 222 15.30 -22.40 -12.59
C PRO A 222 14.09 -23.27 -12.24
N ASP A 223 14.19 -24.07 -11.18
CA ASP A 223 13.09 -24.96 -10.75
C ASP A 223 12.09 -24.24 -9.82
N SER A 224 12.38 -23.00 -9.44
CA SER A 224 11.52 -22.19 -8.59
C SER A 224 10.23 -21.80 -9.31
N GLN A 225 9.14 -21.76 -8.56
CA GLN A 225 7.86 -21.32 -9.07
C GLN A 225 7.85 -19.79 -9.13
N ALA A 226 7.66 -19.21 -10.31
CA ALA A 226 7.57 -17.77 -10.49
C ALA A 226 6.33 -17.18 -9.76
N GLY A 227 6.42 -15.92 -9.33
CA GLY A 227 5.37 -15.21 -8.64
C GLY A 227 5.22 -15.63 -7.16
N HIS A 228 3.99 -15.68 -6.65
CA HIS A 228 3.67 -15.92 -5.23
C HIS A 228 3.77 -17.40 -4.80
N GLY A 229 4.78 -18.14 -5.29
CA GLY A 229 5.02 -19.51 -4.89
C GLY A 229 5.41 -19.67 -3.42
N LEU A 230 4.96 -20.77 -2.77
CA LEU A 230 5.41 -21.10 -1.42
C LEU A 230 6.80 -21.73 -1.47
N PRO A 231 7.68 -21.48 -0.48
CA PRO A 231 9.05 -21.96 -0.47
C PRO A 231 9.11 -23.49 -0.36
N SER A 232 9.93 -24.14 -1.19
CA SER A 232 10.12 -25.57 -1.25
C SER A 232 11.28 -26.05 -0.40
N ASN A 233 11.14 -27.21 0.24
CA ASN A 233 12.27 -27.91 0.88
C ASN A 233 13.16 -28.68 -0.14
N GLN A 234 12.71 -28.85 -1.38
CA GLN A 234 13.36 -29.68 -2.39
C GLN A 234 14.16 -28.84 -3.40
N ILE A 235 13.74 -27.60 -3.63
CA ILE A 235 14.44 -26.65 -4.51
C ILE A 235 15.57 -26.02 -3.71
N THR A 236 16.79 -26.17 -4.18
CA THR A 236 18.01 -25.72 -3.48
C THR A 236 18.82 -24.75 -4.31
N LEU A 237 19.48 -23.83 -3.63
CA LEU A 237 20.39 -22.87 -4.22
C LEU A 237 21.71 -23.55 -4.63
N ASN A 238 22.03 -23.56 -5.92
CA ASN A 238 23.19 -24.19 -6.46
C ASN A 238 24.11 -23.22 -7.23
N GLN A 239 25.33 -23.66 -7.50
CA GLN A 239 26.26 -22.95 -8.38
C GLN A 239 25.61 -22.69 -9.76
N GLY A 240 25.66 -21.46 -10.24
CA GLY A 240 25.02 -21.06 -11.50
C GLY A 240 23.58 -20.58 -11.37
N HIS A 241 22.97 -20.74 -10.22
CA HIS A 241 21.61 -20.27 -9.95
C HIS A 241 21.56 -18.77 -9.62
N ILE A 242 20.40 -18.18 -9.83
CA ILE A 242 20.02 -16.88 -9.29
C ILE A 242 19.19 -17.13 -8.02
N LEU A 243 19.60 -16.47 -6.93
CA LEU A 243 18.77 -16.28 -5.76
C LEU A 243 17.97 -15.00 -5.97
N HIS A 244 16.64 -15.09 -5.98
CA HIS A 244 15.74 -13.94 -5.98
C HIS A 244 14.96 -13.93 -4.67
N ILE A 245 14.81 -12.75 -4.08
CA ILE A 245 14.05 -12.56 -2.85
C ILE A 245 13.21 -11.30 -2.99
N ASP A 246 11.93 -11.46 -2.68
CA ASP A 246 10.96 -10.40 -2.55
C ASP A 246 10.53 -10.31 -1.08
N LEU A 247 10.77 -9.16 -0.45
CA LEU A 247 10.65 -8.97 0.99
C LEU A 247 10.09 -7.58 1.34
N GLY A 248 9.07 -7.58 2.17
CA GLY A 248 8.54 -6.36 2.78
C GLY A 248 8.51 -6.41 4.30
N ILE A 249 8.95 -5.33 4.92
CA ILE A 249 8.87 -5.11 6.37
C ILE A 249 7.94 -3.94 6.63
N ALA A 250 7.20 -3.99 7.74
CA ALA A 250 6.43 -2.84 8.19
C ALA A 250 7.00 -2.24 9.47
N THR A 251 7.26 -0.94 9.46
CA THR A 251 7.62 -0.13 10.63
C THR A 251 6.56 0.94 10.83
N ARG A 252 6.22 1.24 12.07
CA ARG A 252 5.16 2.22 12.37
C ARG A 252 3.88 2.02 11.54
N LYS A 253 3.59 0.74 11.15
CA LYS A 253 2.44 0.31 10.32
C LYS A 253 2.51 0.80 8.85
N TYR A 254 3.70 1.12 8.32
CA TYR A 254 3.96 1.41 6.90
C TYR A 254 4.95 0.41 6.36
N SER A 255 4.70 -0.04 5.14
CA SER A 255 5.43 -1.14 4.52
C SER A 255 6.53 -0.65 3.58
N SER A 256 7.56 -1.48 3.44
CA SER A 256 8.41 -1.55 2.25
C SER A 256 7.96 -2.71 1.37
N ASP A 257 8.43 -2.71 0.12
CA ASP A 257 8.27 -3.78 -0.86
C ASP A 257 9.46 -3.75 -1.80
N ILE A 258 10.34 -4.77 -1.76
CA ILE A 258 11.65 -4.71 -2.42
C ILE A 258 12.08 -6.08 -2.91
N GLN A 259 12.40 -6.19 -4.20
CA GLN A 259 13.00 -7.40 -4.78
C GLN A 259 14.48 -7.19 -5.08
N ARG A 260 15.29 -8.21 -4.74
CA ARG A 260 16.73 -8.26 -5.03
C ARG A 260 17.13 -9.63 -5.56
N CYS A 261 18.17 -9.64 -6.39
CA CYS A 261 18.71 -10.89 -6.92
C CYS A 261 20.23 -10.97 -6.87
N TRP A 262 20.73 -12.21 -6.70
CA TRP A 262 22.16 -12.53 -6.61
C TRP A 262 22.46 -13.74 -7.48
N TYR A 263 23.56 -13.68 -8.24
CA TYR A 263 24.07 -14.83 -8.97
C TYR A 263 25.06 -15.63 -8.12
N VAL A 264 24.87 -16.93 -8.03
CA VAL A 264 25.74 -17.85 -7.29
C VAL A 264 26.92 -18.26 -8.18
N GLY A 265 28.03 -17.56 -8.03
CA GLY A 265 29.20 -17.81 -8.86
C GLY A 265 30.35 -16.84 -8.63
N LYS A 266 31.49 -17.11 -9.31
CA LYS A 266 32.66 -16.26 -9.25
C LYS A 266 32.59 -15.05 -10.19
N SER A 267 31.77 -15.13 -11.22
CA SER A 267 31.50 -14.07 -12.19
C SER A 267 30.14 -14.30 -12.83
N VAL A 268 29.44 -13.20 -13.13
CA VAL A 268 28.13 -13.24 -13.78
C VAL A 268 28.30 -13.55 -15.28
N PRO A 269 27.62 -14.55 -15.84
CA PRO A 269 27.64 -14.84 -17.28
C PRO A 269 27.05 -13.67 -18.10
N ASN A 270 27.53 -13.47 -19.33
CA ASN A 270 27.12 -12.37 -20.19
C ASN A 270 25.60 -12.30 -20.44
N HIS A 271 24.93 -13.44 -20.62
CA HIS A 271 23.48 -13.46 -20.86
C HIS A 271 22.67 -12.99 -19.65
N ILE A 272 23.14 -13.31 -18.42
CA ILE A 272 22.53 -12.82 -17.16
C ILE A 272 22.82 -11.31 -16.98
N GLN A 273 24.04 -10.83 -17.32
CA GLN A 273 24.34 -9.40 -17.31
C GLN A 273 23.44 -8.63 -18.29
N HIS A 274 23.17 -9.19 -19.48
CA HIS A 274 22.26 -8.58 -20.45
C HIS A 274 20.82 -8.55 -19.93
N ALA A 275 20.34 -9.62 -19.28
CA ALA A 275 19.02 -9.64 -18.68
C ALA A 275 18.88 -8.58 -17.56
N MET A 276 19.89 -8.50 -16.68
CA MET A 276 19.91 -7.48 -15.63
C MET A 276 19.92 -6.07 -16.19
N ALA A 277 20.75 -5.80 -17.20
CA ALA A 277 20.79 -4.49 -17.86
C ALA A 277 19.46 -4.13 -18.54
N ALA A 278 18.75 -5.11 -19.12
CA ALA A 278 17.43 -4.90 -19.71
C ALA A 278 16.37 -4.56 -18.66
N VAL A 279 16.35 -5.27 -17.52
CA VAL A 279 15.47 -5.00 -16.39
C VAL A 279 15.73 -3.62 -15.81
N VAL A 280 16.98 -3.27 -15.54
CA VAL A 280 17.37 -1.93 -15.06
C VAL A 280 16.94 -0.84 -16.03
N SER A 281 17.19 -1.05 -17.36
CA SER A 281 16.78 -0.08 -18.38
C SER A 281 15.27 0.11 -18.44
N ALA A 282 14.48 -0.92 -18.22
CA ALA A 282 13.03 -0.82 -18.19
C ALA A 282 12.52 -0.05 -16.94
N ILE A 283 13.12 -0.28 -15.77
CA ILE A 283 12.83 0.52 -14.56
C ILE A 283 13.23 1.99 -14.78
N ASP A 284 14.38 2.25 -15.40
CA ASP A 284 14.82 3.61 -15.73
C ASP A 284 13.86 4.29 -16.73
N ALA A 285 13.33 3.56 -17.71
CA ALA A 285 12.33 4.07 -18.64
C ALA A 285 11.01 4.44 -17.94
N ALA A 286 10.55 3.60 -17.00
CA ALA A 286 9.40 3.92 -16.15
C ALA A 286 9.65 5.18 -15.31
N ALA A 287 10.77 5.23 -14.58
CA ALA A 287 11.14 6.37 -13.74
C ALA A 287 11.28 7.67 -14.53
N ALA A 288 11.80 7.63 -15.76
CA ALA A 288 11.99 8.80 -16.59
C ALA A 288 10.67 9.49 -17.02
N VAL A 289 9.57 8.75 -17.08
CA VAL A 289 8.25 9.29 -17.43
C VAL A 289 7.36 9.53 -16.22
N LEU A 290 7.68 8.92 -15.10
CA LEU A 290 6.90 8.96 -13.87
C LEU A 290 6.96 10.35 -13.22
N ARG A 291 5.84 11.08 -13.28
CA ARG A 291 5.69 12.43 -12.73
C ARG A 291 4.23 12.76 -12.46
N PRO A 292 3.93 13.81 -11.70
CA PRO A 292 2.55 14.26 -11.52
C PRO A 292 1.84 14.53 -12.84
N GLY A 293 0.57 14.13 -12.91
CA GLY A 293 -0.29 14.35 -14.09
C GLY A 293 -0.22 13.27 -15.17
N ILE A 294 0.70 12.28 -15.06
CA ILE A 294 0.72 11.14 -15.98
C ILE A 294 -0.29 10.06 -15.52
N GLN A 295 -0.85 9.31 -16.47
CA GLN A 295 -1.66 8.12 -16.13
C GLN A 295 -0.77 6.91 -15.91
N GLY A 296 -1.20 6.01 -15.00
CA GLY A 296 -0.41 4.84 -14.59
C GLY A 296 -0.03 3.92 -15.75
N TRP A 297 -0.96 3.66 -16.69
CA TRP A 297 -0.69 2.83 -17.88
C TRP A 297 0.42 3.36 -18.79
N MET A 298 0.64 4.68 -18.79
CA MET A 298 1.70 5.29 -19.62
C MET A 298 3.10 4.99 -19.04
N VAL A 299 3.19 4.87 -17.73
CA VAL A 299 4.44 4.47 -17.04
C VAL A 299 4.74 3.00 -17.32
N ASP A 300 3.73 2.14 -17.20
CA ASP A 300 3.84 0.72 -17.54
C ASP A 300 4.27 0.52 -18.99
N ALA A 301 3.65 1.24 -19.93
CA ALA A 301 3.99 1.14 -21.35
C ALA A 301 5.47 1.46 -21.61
N ALA A 302 6.04 2.48 -20.95
CA ALA A 302 7.44 2.85 -21.13
C ALA A 302 8.40 1.72 -20.71
N ALA A 303 8.15 1.06 -19.56
CA ALA A 303 8.95 -0.06 -19.11
C ALA A 303 8.74 -1.30 -20.00
N ARG A 304 7.50 -1.60 -20.35
CA ARG A 304 7.10 -2.74 -21.20
C ARG A 304 7.70 -2.65 -22.59
N ASP A 305 7.70 -1.48 -23.20
CA ASP A 305 8.36 -1.20 -24.48
C ASP A 305 9.88 -1.39 -24.39
N ALA A 306 10.50 -0.93 -23.29
CA ALA A 306 11.95 -1.08 -23.10
C ALA A 306 12.37 -2.56 -22.96
N ILE A 307 11.64 -3.37 -22.17
CA ILE A 307 11.98 -4.77 -21.99
C ILE A 307 11.76 -5.60 -23.26
N THR A 308 10.70 -5.31 -24.02
CA THR A 308 10.43 -6.00 -25.30
C THR A 308 11.40 -5.58 -26.39
N ALA A 309 11.82 -4.30 -26.43
CA ALA A 309 12.86 -3.83 -27.34
C ALA A 309 14.24 -4.44 -27.05
N ALA A 310 14.51 -4.84 -25.80
CA ALA A 310 15.69 -5.60 -25.41
C ALA A 310 15.63 -7.09 -25.80
N GLY A 311 14.52 -7.54 -26.42
CA GLY A 311 14.35 -8.91 -26.91
C GLY A 311 13.77 -9.90 -25.90
N TYR A 312 13.27 -9.44 -24.76
CA TYR A 312 12.61 -10.28 -23.77
C TYR A 312 11.09 -10.32 -23.99
N PRO A 313 10.40 -11.35 -23.50
CA PRO A 313 8.95 -11.42 -23.55
C PRO A 313 8.30 -10.25 -22.78
N GLU A 314 7.06 -9.94 -23.17
CA GLU A 314 6.23 -9.00 -22.44
C GLU A 314 6.06 -9.44 -20.98
N TYR A 315 6.20 -8.52 -20.05
CA TYR A 315 5.98 -8.76 -18.63
C TYR A 315 4.48 -8.90 -18.32
N MET A 316 4.11 -9.94 -17.60
CA MET A 316 2.70 -10.34 -17.45
C MET A 316 2.01 -9.80 -16.18
N HIS A 317 2.61 -8.78 -15.54
CA HIS A 317 2.10 -8.06 -14.38
C HIS A 317 2.15 -6.55 -14.61
N ALA A 318 1.63 -5.76 -13.68
CA ALA A 318 1.85 -4.32 -13.60
C ALA A 318 3.32 -4.04 -13.28
N VAL A 319 3.85 -2.92 -13.76
CA VAL A 319 5.23 -2.47 -13.50
C VAL A 319 5.35 -1.81 -12.12
N GLY A 320 4.24 -1.48 -11.47
CA GLY A 320 4.28 -0.97 -10.12
C GLY A 320 2.91 -0.67 -9.53
N HIS A 321 2.87 -0.57 -8.22
CA HIS A 321 1.68 -0.26 -7.43
C HIS A 321 2.01 0.70 -6.30
N GLN A 322 1.01 1.30 -5.69
CA GLN A 322 1.22 2.15 -4.52
C GLN A 322 1.57 1.33 -3.28
N VAL A 323 2.50 1.87 -2.49
CA VAL A 323 2.90 1.34 -1.18
C VAL A 323 2.58 2.37 -0.10
N GLY A 324 2.14 1.89 1.05
CA GLY A 324 1.82 2.71 2.20
C GLY A 324 1.63 1.88 3.46
N ARG A 325 0.44 1.90 4.03
CA ARG A 325 0.11 1.01 5.16
C ARG A 325 0.05 -0.47 4.76
N PHE A 326 -0.15 -0.73 3.50
CA PHE A 326 -0.07 -2.05 2.90
C PHE A 326 0.98 -2.02 1.79
N ALA A 327 1.58 -3.16 1.47
CA ALA A 327 2.42 -3.31 0.29
C ALA A 327 1.61 -2.93 -0.97
N HIS A 328 0.40 -3.45 -1.13
CA HIS A 328 -0.58 -3.00 -2.12
C HIS A 328 -1.55 -2.01 -1.47
N ASP A 329 -1.32 -0.71 -1.60
CA ASP A 329 -2.05 0.34 -0.85
C ASP A 329 -3.19 0.99 -1.65
N GLY A 330 -3.67 0.36 -2.74
CA GLY A 330 -4.75 0.87 -3.59
C GLY A 330 -4.33 2.01 -4.52
N GLY A 331 -5.28 2.82 -4.96
CA GLY A 331 -5.03 4.00 -5.80
C GLY A 331 -4.63 3.68 -7.24
N THR A 332 -3.84 4.57 -7.85
CA THR A 332 -3.36 4.42 -9.23
C THR A 332 -2.41 3.23 -9.34
N LEU A 333 -2.61 2.37 -10.37
CA LEU A 333 -1.73 1.26 -10.69
C LEU A 333 -0.84 1.64 -11.90
N LEU A 334 0.47 1.41 -11.79
CA LEU A 334 1.39 1.52 -12.92
C LEU A 334 1.34 0.21 -13.71
N GLY A 335 0.23 -0.02 -14.42
CA GLY A 335 -0.08 -1.29 -15.07
C GLY A 335 -0.77 -1.11 -16.42
N PRO A 336 -0.81 -2.18 -17.25
CA PRO A 336 -1.51 -2.14 -18.51
C PRO A 336 -3.02 -2.07 -18.32
N GLN A 337 -3.73 -1.52 -19.31
CA GLN A 337 -5.19 -1.43 -19.31
C GLN A 337 -5.85 -2.79 -19.59
N TRP A 338 -5.59 -3.78 -18.72
CA TRP A 338 -6.19 -5.09 -18.78
C TRP A 338 -7.46 -5.16 -17.94
N ASP A 339 -8.45 -5.93 -18.38
CA ASP A 339 -9.74 -6.08 -17.70
C ASP A 339 -9.61 -6.39 -16.20
N ARG A 340 -8.62 -7.21 -15.81
CA ARG A 340 -8.37 -7.59 -14.41
C ARG A 340 -7.95 -6.43 -13.50
N TYR A 341 -7.48 -5.32 -14.06
CA TYR A 341 -7.05 -4.15 -13.32
C TYR A 341 -8.10 -3.04 -13.30
N GLY A 342 -9.24 -3.24 -13.97
CA GLY A 342 -10.31 -2.24 -14.03
C GLY A 342 -9.78 -0.88 -14.48
N ASN A 343 -10.19 0.16 -13.75
CA ASN A 343 -9.81 1.55 -14.04
C ASN A 343 -8.54 2.03 -13.29
N ALA A 344 -7.92 1.16 -12.49
CA ALA A 344 -6.75 1.57 -11.68
C ALA A 344 -5.57 2.11 -12.52
N PRO A 345 -5.26 1.56 -13.74
CA PRO A 345 -4.23 2.12 -14.61
C PRO A 345 -4.56 3.49 -15.23
N ASP A 346 -5.84 3.87 -15.30
CA ASP A 346 -6.27 5.18 -15.80
C ASP A 346 -6.12 6.29 -14.75
N GLY A 347 -5.81 5.93 -13.51
CA GLY A 347 -5.53 6.86 -12.44
C GLY A 347 -4.39 7.83 -12.79
N VAL A 348 -4.45 9.03 -12.22
CA VAL A 348 -3.47 10.10 -12.49
C VAL A 348 -2.56 10.25 -11.29
N VAL A 349 -1.27 10.06 -11.52
CA VAL A 349 -0.21 10.18 -10.51
C VAL A 349 -0.19 11.58 -9.90
N GLN A 350 -0.05 11.65 -8.57
CA GLN A 350 -0.01 12.89 -7.81
C GLN A 350 1.31 13.02 -7.04
N PRO A 351 1.73 14.25 -6.67
CA PRO A 351 2.90 14.43 -5.80
C PRO A 351 2.73 13.68 -4.47
N ARG A 352 3.84 13.19 -3.92
CA ARG A 352 3.92 12.48 -2.62
C ARG A 352 3.28 11.10 -2.58
N GLU A 353 2.89 10.55 -3.72
CA GLU A 353 2.57 9.13 -3.84
C GLU A 353 3.87 8.31 -3.81
N VAL A 354 3.80 7.10 -3.26
CA VAL A 354 4.93 6.16 -3.23
C VAL A 354 4.53 4.95 -4.04
N TYR A 355 5.41 4.54 -4.96
CA TYR A 355 5.20 3.41 -5.85
C TYR A 355 6.35 2.44 -5.80
N THR A 356 6.09 1.17 -6.13
CA THR A 356 7.10 0.27 -6.63
C THR A 356 7.37 0.52 -8.11
N LEU A 357 8.58 0.16 -8.57
CA LEU A 357 8.92 -0.05 -9.97
C LEU A 357 9.57 -1.41 -10.05
N GLU A 358 8.87 -2.39 -10.64
CA GLU A 358 9.23 -3.79 -10.62
C GLU A 358 9.01 -4.47 -11.98
N LEU A 359 9.90 -5.31 -12.36
CA LEU A 359 9.72 -6.28 -13.41
C LEU A 359 10.85 -7.32 -13.41
N GLY A 360 10.64 -8.41 -14.11
CA GLY A 360 11.63 -9.47 -14.21
C GLY A 360 11.59 -10.21 -15.53
N VAL A 361 12.66 -10.95 -15.78
CA VAL A 361 12.79 -11.88 -16.91
C VAL A 361 13.27 -13.24 -16.43
N GLU A 362 12.72 -14.31 -16.97
CA GLU A 362 13.15 -15.68 -16.68
C GLU A 362 14.39 -16.06 -17.50
N ILE A 363 15.35 -16.67 -16.84
CA ILE A 363 16.54 -17.27 -17.46
C ILE A 363 16.44 -18.79 -17.28
N PRO A 364 16.16 -19.55 -18.35
CA PRO A 364 15.78 -20.97 -18.25
C PRO A 364 16.76 -21.87 -17.50
N ASP A 365 18.05 -21.54 -17.48
CA ASP A 365 19.11 -22.32 -16.83
C ASP A 365 19.60 -21.74 -15.50
N ALA A 366 19.06 -20.59 -15.07
CA ALA A 366 19.57 -19.89 -13.90
C ALA A 366 18.48 -19.40 -12.91
N GLY A 367 17.25 -19.17 -13.35
CA GLY A 367 16.15 -18.65 -12.54
C GLY A 367 15.66 -17.30 -13.03
N VAL A 368 15.13 -16.47 -12.15
CA VAL A 368 14.55 -15.17 -12.49
C VAL A 368 15.53 -14.02 -12.16
N VAL A 369 15.69 -13.10 -13.09
CA VAL A 369 16.27 -11.78 -12.87
C VAL A 369 15.11 -10.82 -12.65
N SER A 370 14.83 -10.46 -11.42
CA SER A 370 13.77 -9.51 -11.06
C SER A 370 14.27 -8.56 -9.98
N ILE A 371 13.98 -7.30 -10.12
CA ILE A 371 14.26 -6.27 -9.12
C ILE A 371 13.04 -5.37 -8.94
N GLU A 372 12.92 -4.81 -7.77
CA GLU A 372 11.87 -3.87 -7.38
C GLU A 372 12.45 -2.74 -6.55
N GLU A 373 12.19 -1.54 -6.99
CA GLU A 373 12.61 -0.32 -6.34
C GLU A 373 11.39 0.47 -5.85
N MET A 374 11.51 1.15 -4.73
CA MET A 374 10.49 2.09 -4.27
C MET A 374 10.87 3.51 -4.63
N VAL A 375 9.89 4.28 -5.11
CA VAL A 375 10.04 5.68 -5.50
C VAL A 375 8.97 6.55 -4.86
N VAL A 376 9.32 7.82 -4.55
CA VAL A 376 8.37 8.86 -4.16
C VAL A 376 8.21 9.86 -5.30
N ILE A 377 6.97 10.29 -5.54
CA ILE A 377 6.65 11.30 -6.56
C ILE A 377 6.97 12.70 -6.03
N THR A 378 7.84 13.41 -6.74
CA THR A 378 8.22 14.80 -6.46
C THR A 378 7.30 15.80 -7.19
N ALA A 379 7.67 17.06 -7.24
CA ALA A 379 6.91 18.08 -7.94
C ALA A 379 6.93 17.92 -9.48
N ASP A 380 8.00 17.33 -10.03
CA ASP A 380 8.29 17.26 -11.47
C ASP A 380 8.79 15.91 -11.97
N GLY A 381 8.92 14.89 -11.08
CA GLY A 381 9.41 13.56 -11.40
C GLY A 381 9.21 12.58 -10.27
N CYS A 382 10.17 11.67 -10.07
CA CYS A 382 10.23 10.77 -8.93
C CYS A 382 11.67 10.66 -8.41
N GLU A 383 11.80 10.26 -7.13
CA GLU A 383 13.06 9.97 -6.46
C GLU A 383 13.03 8.55 -5.89
N PHE A 384 14.13 7.81 -6.07
CA PHE A 384 14.26 6.48 -5.48
C PHE A 384 14.48 6.58 -3.98
N LEU A 385 13.67 5.84 -3.21
CA LEU A 385 13.81 5.71 -1.76
C LEU A 385 14.74 4.55 -1.38
N THR A 386 14.87 3.56 -2.26
CA THR A 386 15.72 2.37 -2.07
C THR A 386 17.14 2.57 -2.55
N GLN A 387 18.09 1.87 -1.94
CA GLN A 387 19.41 1.67 -2.52
C GLN A 387 19.30 0.76 -3.74
N ARG A 388 19.40 1.36 -4.93
CA ARG A 388 19.14 0.69 -6.20
C ARG A 388 20.09 -0.49 -6.48
N GLN A 389 19.53 -1.57 -7.01
CA GLN A 389 20.29 -2.64 -7.61
C GLN A 389 20.42 -2.42 -9.12
N THR A 390 21.57 -1.91 -9.59
CA THR A 390 21.83 -1.61 -11.01
C THR A 390 22.68 -2.64 -11.73
N GLU A 391 23.15 -3.65 -11.01
CA GLU A 391 23.94 -4.77 -11.53
C GLU A 391 23.60 -6.07 -10.78
N MET A 392 23.87 -7.21 -11.42
CA MET A 392 23.71 -8.50 -10.75
C MET A 392 24.76 -8.65 -9.66
N TRP A 393 24.32 -8.79 -8.43
CA TRP A 393 25.20 -9.04 -7.30
C TRP A 393 25.72 -10.47 -7.28
N LEU A 394 26.92 -10.68 -6.75
CA LEU A 394 27.54 -11.99 -6.62
C LEU A 394 27.32 -12.58 -5.23
N LEU A 395 26.94 -13.85 -5.20
CA LEU A 395 26.95 -14.68 -4.01
C LEU A 395 28.05 -15.73 -4.18
N ALA A 396 29.19 -15.51 -3.53
CA ALA A 396 30.42 -16.30 -3.72
C ALA A 396 30.64 -17.40 -2.65
N ARG A 397 29.62 -17.77 -1.86
CA ARG A 397 29.74 -18.68 -0.72
C ARG A 397 29.32 -20.08 -1.00
#